data_4d703364c3af09c1598bac9076613d29
#
_entry.id   4d703364c3af09c1598bac9076613d29
#
_cell.length_a   1.000
_cell.length_b   1.000
_cell.length_c   1.000
_cell.angle_alpha   90.00
_cell.angle_beta   90.00
_cell.angle_gamma   90.00
#
_symmetry.space_group_name_H-M   'P 1'
#
loop_
_entity.id
_entity.type
_entity.pdbx_description
1 polymer ?
#
loop_
_entity_poly.entity_id
_entity_poly.type
_entity_poly.pdbx_seq_one_letter_code
_entity_poly.pdbx_strand_id
1 'polypeptide(L)'
;NVLGTKVDVKAICDAAHEKGVPVLVDGSQAAVHMPVNVDDLGCDFYAITGHKLYGPSGSGAIFVHKDRLAEMRPFMGGGDMIREVSKDEVTYNDPPMKFEAGTPGIVQTIGLGVALEYMMDVGMEAIAAHEDTLSRYAQERLTGLNWLHLQGTRADKAAIFSFTMEGAAHAHDISTILDKKGVAVRAGHHCAGPLMDHLGVTATCRASFGMYNTTDEVDTLVDALELAHELFG
;
A
#
# COMPACT_ATOMS: atom_id res chain seq x y z
N ASN A 1 5.66 2.24 1.57
CA ASN A 1 4.77 1.73 2.65
C ASN A 1 5.18 2.18 4.05
N VAL A 2 6.47 2.39 4.30
CA VAL A 2 6.98 2.78 5.63
C VAL A 2 7.16 4.27 5.71
N LEU A 3 7.86 4.85 4.75
CA LEU A 3 8.25 6.27 4.73
C LEU A 3 7.31 7.16 3.92
N GLY A 4 6.37 6.57 3.19
CA GLY A 4 5.49 7.30 2.29
C GLY A 4 6.12 7.70 0.95
N THR A 5 7.37 7.36 0.70
CA THR A 5 8.10 7.75 -0.52
C THR A 5 7.38 7.27 -1.78
N LYS A 6 7.07 8.16 -2.70
CA LYS A 6 6.59 7.84 -4.04
C LYS A 6 7.78 7.46 -4.92
N VAL A 7 7.69 6.31 -5.57
CA VAL A 7 8.75 5.75 -6.42
C VAL A 7 8.43 6.05 -7.88
N ASP A 8 9.42 6.48 -8.64
CA ASP A 8 9.29 6.65 -10.09
C ASP A 8 9.32 5.27 -10.77
N VAL A 9 8.16 4.62 -10.78
CA VAL A 9 7.97 3.28 -11.35
C VAL A 9 8.25 3.28 -12.85
N LYS A 10 7.85 4.34 -13.57
CA LYS A 10 8.10 4.43 -15.01
C LYS A 10 9.59 4.39 -15.33
N ALA A 11 10.39 5.19 -14.66
CA ALA A 11 11.85 5.20 -14.89
C ALA A 11 12.48 3.83 -14.57
N ILE A 12 11.95 3.10 -13.58
CA ILE A 12 12.41 1.73 -13.25
C ILE A 12 12.03 0.76 -14.38
N CYS A 13 10.80 0.84 -14.88
CA CYS A 13 10.35 0.01 -16.01
C CYS A 13 11.20 0.25 -17.26
N ASP A 14 11.42 1.52 -17.62
CA ASP A 14 12.22 1.89 -18.78
C ASP A 14 13.65 1.32 -18.65
N ALA A 15 14.31 1.51 -17.51
CA ALA A 15 15.66 1.01 -17.27
C ALA A 15 15.77 -0.53 -17.24
N ALA A 16 14.73 -1.23 -16.78
CA ALA A 16 14.67 -2.69 -16.80
C ALA A 16 14.47 -3.22 -18.23
N HIS A 17 13.57 -2.60 -18.99
CA HIS A 17 13.26 -2.99 -20.35
C HIS A 17 14.43 -2.77 -21.31
N GLU A 18 15.27 -1.73 -21.11
CA GLU A 18 16.52 -1.58 -21.85
C GLU A 18 17.45 -2.81 -21.72
N LYS A 19 17.28 -3.59 -20.67
CA LYS A 19 18.03 -4.83 -20.39
C LYS A 19 17.22 -6.11 -20.66
N GLY A 20 16.02 -5.97 -21.21
CA GLY A 20 15.12 -7.11 -21.45
C GLY A 20 14.55 -7.76 -20.19
N VAL A 21 14.52 -7.04 -19.06
CA VAL A 21 14.03 -7.55 -17.78
C VAL A 21 12.58 -7.11 -17.57
N PRO A 22 11.63 -8.04 -17.38
CA PRO A 22 10.24 -7.70 -17.07
C PRO A 22 10.10 -7.15 -15.65
N VAL A 23 9.08 -6.28 -15.45
CA VAL A 23 8.83 -5.59 -14.18
C VAL A 23 7.46 -5.95 -13.63
N LEU A 24 7.43 -6.46 -12.38
CA LEU A 24 6.23 -6.60 -11.59
C LEU A 24 6.19 -5.49 -10.55
N VAL A 25 5.09 -4.75 -10.52
CA VAL A 25 4.82 -3.70 -9.54
C VAL A 25 3.81 -4.20 -8.51
N ASP A 26 4.18 -4.22 -7.23
CA ASP A 26 3.21 -4.28 -6.14
C ASP A 26 2.60 -2.89 -5.95
N GLY A 27 1.45 -2.66 -6.58
CA GLY A 27 0.72 -1.41 -6.53
C GLY A 27 -0.32 -1.33 -5.42
N SER A 28 -0.32 -2.28 -4.49
CA SER A 28 -1.37 -2.41 -3.45
C SER A 28 -1.54 -1.17 -2.56
N GLN A 29 -0.51 -0.34 -2.41
CA GLN A 29 -0.61 0.94 -1.73
C GLN A 29 -0.89 2.08 -2.72
N ALA A 30 -0.21 2.12 -3.84
CA ALA A 30 -0.36 3.23 -4.79
C ALA A 30 -1.79 3.34 -5.32
N ALA A 31 -2.41 2.21 -5.65
CA ALA A 31 -3.76 2.15 -6.23
C ALA A 31 -4.87 2.73 -5.35
N VAL A 32 -4.66 2.87 -4.04
CA VAL A 32 -5.65 3.48 -3.13
C VAL A 32 -5.43 4.99 -2.97
N HIS A 33 -4.22 5.48 -3.20
CA HIS A 33 -3.83 6.85 -2.88
C HIS A 33 -3.70 7.77 -4.11
N MET A 34 -3.55 7.22 -5.30
CA MET A 34 -3.29 8.01 -6.50
C MET A 34 -3.84 7.35 -7.77
N PRO A 35 -4.15 8.12 -8.82
CA PRO A 35 -4.47 7.57 -10.13
C PRO A 35 -3.32 6.71 -10.66
N VAL A 36 -3.66 5.55 -11.21
CA VAL A 36 -2.70 4.62 -11.82
C VAL A 36 -3.17 4.28 -13.23
N ASN A 37 -2.28 4.46 -14.21
CA ASN A 37 -2.44 3.98 -15.56
C ASN A 37 -1.29 3.01 -15.87
N VAL A 38 -1.59 1.74 -16.01
CA VAL A 38 -0.59 0.69 -16.23
C VAL A 38 0.12 0.81 -17.58
N ASP A 39 -0.56 1.36 -18.61
CA ASP A 39 0.04 1.60 -19.91
C ASP A 39 1.09 2.73 -19.83
N ASP A 40 0.80 3.80 -19.08
CA ASP A 40 1.74 4.90 -18.87
C ASP A 40 2.94 4.48 -18.02
N LEU A 41 2.73 3.59 -17.05
CA LEU A 41 3.81 3.01 -16.24
C LEU A 41 4.71 2.09 -17.05
N GLY A 42 4.15 1.43 -18.06
CA GLY A 42 4.86 0.47 -18.91
C GLY A 42 5.28 -0.80 -18.19
N CYS A 43 4.64 -1.16 -17.07
CA CYS A 43 4.98 -2.39 -16.34
C CYS A 43 4.37 -3.63 -17.01
N ASP A 44 5.04 -4.78 -16.84
CA ASP A 44 4.55 -6.05 -17.36
C ASP A 44 3.46 -6.66 -16.47
N PHE A 45 3.53 -6.38 -15.17
CA PHE A 45 2.60 -6.87 -14.16
C PHE A 45 2.31 -5.77 -13.13
N TYR A 46 1.05 -5.68 -12.70
CA TYR A 46 0.65 -4.75 -11.64
C TYR A 46 -0.34 -5.43 -10.70
N ALA A 47 0.04 -5.59 -9.43
CA ALA A 47 -0.77 -6.30 -8.43
C ALA A 47 -1.48 -5.32 -7.49
N ILE A 48 -2.75 -5.61 -7.19
CA ILE A 48 -3.56 -4.90 -6.19
C ILE A 48 -4.20 -5.88 -5.21
N THR A 49 -4.51 -5.41 -4.01
CA THR A 49 -5.21 -6.19 -2.98
C THR A 49 -6.44 -5.47 -2.46
N GLY A 50 -7.56 -6.20 -2.37
CA GLY A 50 -8.87 -5.62 -2.07
C GLY A 50 -8.97 -4.96 -0.71
N HIS A 51 -8.38 -5.56 0.33
CA HIS A 51 -8.49 -5.02 1.70
C HIS A 51 -7.79 -3.65 1.89
N LYS A 52 -6.93 -3.23 0.97
CA LYS A 52 -6.34 -1.88 0.96
C LYS A 52 -7.14 -0.90 0.10
N LEU A 53 -7.97 -1.41 -0.81
CA LEU A 53 -8.84 -0.64 -1.70
C LEU A 53 -10.28 -0.53 -1.15
N TYR A 54 -10.43 -0.50 0.17
CA TYR A 54 -11.72 -0.46 0.87
C TYR A 54 -12.64 -1.66 0.60
N GLY A 55 -12.10 -2.68 -0.06
CA GLY A 55 -12.79 -3.93 -0.38
C GLY A 55 -12.57 -5.04 0.64
N PRO A 56 -13.18 -6.20 0.43
CA PRO A 56 -13.09 -7.35 1.32
C PRO A 56 -11.67 -7.96 1.34
N SER A 57 -11.31 -8.54 2.50
CA SER A 57 -10.14 -9.43 2.60
C SER A 57 -10.31 -10.65 1.71
N GLY A 58 -9.20 -11.17 1.19
CA GLY A 58 -9.19 -12.35 0.32
C GLY A 58 -9.55 -12.06 -1.14
N SER A 59 -9.64 -10.78 -1.53
CA SER A 59 -9.77 -10.34 -2.92
C SER A 59 -8.52 -9.58 -3.39
N GLY A 60 -8.32 -9.53 -4.68
CA GLY A 60 -7.26 -8.81 -5.33
C GLY A 60 -7.25 -9.10 -6.83
N ALA A 61 -6.42 -8.39 -7.56
CA ALA A 61 -6.24 -8.60 -8.98
C ALA A 61 -4.79 -8.35 -9.38
N ILE A 62 -4.39 -8.96 -10.48
CA ILE A 62 -3.12 -8.68 -11.14
C ILE A 62 -3.40 -8.34 -12.61
N PHE A 63 -2.95 -7.16 -13.02
CA PHE A 63 -2.82 -6.85 -14.44
C PHE A 63 -1.59 -7.57 -14.98
N VAL A 64 -1.71 -8.16 -16.17
CA VAL A 64 -0.60 -8.78 -16.89
C VAL A 64 -0.63 -8.31 -18.34
N HIS A 65 0.50 -7.77 -18.82
CA HIS A 65 0.62 -7.39 -20.22
C HIS A 65 0.40 -8.61 -21.13
N LYS A 66 -0.37 -8.45 -22.21
CA LYS A 66 -0.83 -9.54 -23.07
C LYS A 66 0.29 -10.44 -23.61
N ASP A 67 1.46 -9.84 -23.91
CA ASP A 67 2.59 -10.59 -24.46
C ASP A 67 3.19 -11.55 -23.40
N ARG A 68 3.08 -11.21 -22.11
CA ARG A 68 3.52 -12.08 -21.01
C ARG A 68 2.55 -13.23 -20.73
N LEU A 69 1.26 -13.02 -20.96
CA LEU A 69 0.24 -14.05 -20.73
C LEU A 69 0.51 -15.32 -21.55
N ALA A 70 1.04 -15.17 -22.76
CA ALA A 70 1.37 -16.32 -23.62
C ALA A 70 2.55 -17.15 -23.08
N GLU A 71 3.53 -16.50 -22.47
CA GLU A 71 4.75 -17.11 -21.94
C GLU A 71 4.56 -17.78 -20.58
N MET A 72 3.55 -17.31 -19.81
CA MET A 72 3.32 -17.76 -18.43
C MET A 72 2.72 -19.17 -18.38
N ARG A 73 3.18 -19.94 -17.39
CA ARG A 73 2.54 -21.20 -16.99
C ARG A 73 1.55 -20.94 -15.85
N PRO A 74 0.45 -21.72 -15.78
CA PRO A 74 -0.42 -21.69 -14.61
C PRO A 74 0.37 -22.00 -13.32
N PHE A 75 0.08 -21.25 -12.25
CA PHE A 75 0.67 -21.48 -10.94
C PHE A 75 -0.04 -22.61 -10.18
N MET A 76 -1.38 -22.69 -10.32
CA MET A 76 -2.22 -23.72 -9.72
C MET A 76 -3.06 -24.38 -10.79
N GLY A 77 -3.53 -25.60 -10.51
CA GLY A 77 -4.50 -26.32 -11.31
C GLY A 77 -5.85 -26.41 -10.61
N GLY A 78 -6.95 -26.39 -11.38
CA GLY A 78 -8.30 -26.49 -10.83
C GLY A 78 -9.37 -26.49 -11.92
N GLY A 79 -10.63 -26.50 -11.54
CA GLY A 79 -11.76 -26.35 -12.46
C GLY A 79 -11.69 -25.05 -13.25
N ASP A 80 -12.43 -24.95 -14.30
CA ASP A 80 -12.61 -23.83 -15.24
C ASP A 80 -11.38 -23.39 -16.03
N MET A 81 -10.16 -23.54 -15.49
CA MET A 81 -8.91 -23.19 -16.16
C MET A 81 -8.40 -24.26 -17.12
N ILE A 82 -8.87 -25.49 -17.00
CA ILE A 82 -8.45 -26.65 -17.79
C ILE A 82 -9.37 -26.81 -19.00
N ARG A 83 -8.79 -27.00 -20.20
CA ARG A 83 -9.53 -27.32 -21.42
C ARG A 83 -9.75 -28.82 -21.54
N GLU A 84 -8.66 -29.62 -21.47
CA GLU A 84 -8.68 -31.06 -21.54
C GLU A 84 -7.68 -31.66 -20.58
N VAL A 85 -8.03 -32.82 -20.02
CA VAL A 85 -7.13 -33.65 -19.21
C VAL A 85 -7.12 -35.05 -19.80
N SER A 86 -5.94 -35.51 -20.18
CA SER A 86 -5.68 -36.93 -20.55
C SER A 86 -4.72 -37.55 -19.52
N LYS A 87 -4.40 -38.83 -19.74
CA LYS A 87 -3.43 -39.52 -18.89
C LYS A 87 -2.03 -38.91 -18.95
N ASP A 88 -1.67 -38.35 -20.09
CA ASP A 88 -0.29 -37.94 -20.40
C ASP A 88 -0.18 -36.42 -20.62
N GLU A 89 -1.31 -35.69 -20.74
CA GLU A 89 -1.31 -34.27 -21.07
C GLU A 89 -2.48 -33.53 -20.42
N VAL A 90 -2.20 -32.27 -20.03
CA VAL A 90 -3.20 -31.28 -19.57
C VAL A 90 -3.09 -30.07 -20.47
N THR A 91 -4.19 -29.67 -21.08
CA THR A 91 -4.29 -28.40 -21.82
C THR A 91 -5.15 -27.41 -21.07
N TYR A 92 -4.87 -26.12 -21.26
CA TYR A 92 -5.48 -25.04 -20.50
C TYR A 92 -6.35 -24.16 -21.41
N ASN A 93 -7.32 -23.49 -20.79
CA ASN A 93 -8.09 -22.43 -21.44
C ASN A 93 -7.20 -21.23 -21.78
N ASP A 94 -7.74 -20.32 -22.57
CA ASP A 94 -7.05 -19.06 -22.88
C ASP A 94 -7.07 -18.12 -21.67
N PRO A 95 -6.09 -17.19 -21.54
CA PRO A 95 -6.17 -16.12 -20.55
C PRO A 95 -7.46 -15.28 -20.68
N PRO A 96 -8.07 -14.80 -19.56
CA PRO A 96 -7.56 -14.91 -18.20
C PRO A 96 -7.87 -16.24 -17.51
N MET A 97 -8.77 -17.06 -18.04
CA MET A 97 -9.25 -18.31 -17.42
C MET A 97 -8.11 -19.29 -17.13
N LYS A 98 -7.07 -19.30 -17.95
CA LYS A 98 -5.84 -20.08 -17.75
C LYS A 98 -5.23 -19.92 -16.35
N PHE A 99 -5.45 -18.79 -15.69
CA PHE A 99 -4.85 -18.43 -14.41
C PHE A 99 -5.86 -18.40 -13.26
N GLU A 100 -7.14 -18.69 -13.53
CA GLU A 100 -8.25 -18.67 -12.58
C GLU A 100 -8.62 -20.10 -12.16
N ALA A 101 -7.89 -20.66 -11.19
CA ALA A 101 -8.04 -22.06 -10.80
C ALA A 101 -9.19 -22.29 -9.82
N GLY A 102 -10.28 -22.90 -10.28
CA GLY A 102 -11.46 -23.25 -9.49
C GLY A 102 -12.41 -22.10 -9.22
N THR A 103 -13.47 -22.36 -8.45
CA THR A 103 -14.45 -21.33 -8.09
C THR A 103 -13.81 -20.20 -7.34
N PRO A 104 -13.90 -18.94 -7.83
CA PRO A 104 -13.31 -17.78 -7.16
C PRO A 104 -14.06 -17.45 -5.86
N GLY A 105 -13.48 -16.58 -5.04
CA GLY A 105 -14.15 -15.99 -3.88
C GLY A 105 -15.25 -15.03 -4.34
N ILE A 106 -16.45 -15.57 -4.67
CA ILE A 106 -17.53 -14.84 -5.35
C ILE A 106 -17.90 -13.56 -4.60
N VAL A 107 -18.17 -13.68 -3.29
CA VAL A 107 -18.56 -12.53 -2.44
C VAL A 107 -17.46 -11.49 -2.37
N GLN A 108 -16.21 -11.94 -2.24
CA GLN A 108 -15.05 -11.08 -2.16
C GLN A 108 -14.80 -10.34 -3.48
N THR A 109 -14.96 -11.02 -4.61
CA THR A 109 -14.78 -10.42 -5.93
C THR A 109 -15.86 -9.38 -6.23
N ILE A 110 -17.12 -9.68 -5.93
CA ILE A 110 -18.23 -8.72 -6.07
C ILE A 110 -18.00 -7.51 -5.15
N GLY A 111 -17.64 -7.76 -3.89
CA GLY A 111 -17.36 -6.69 -2.93
C GLY A 111 -16.18 -5.80 -3.33
N LEU A 112 -15.14 -6.38 -3.96
CA LEU A 112 -14.05 -5.57 -4.53
C LEU A 112 -14.55 -4.70 -5.68
N GLY A 113 -15.40 -5.24 -6.57
CA GLY A 113 -16.02 -4.45 -7.64
C GLY A 113 -16.75 -3.22 -7.11
N VAL A 114 -17.62 -3.42 -6.11
CA VAL A 114 -18.36 -2.33 -5.45
C VAL A 114 -17.41 -1.28 -4.81
N ALA A 115 -16.34 -1.72 -4.17
CA ALA A 115 -15.37 -0.80 -3.58
C ALA A 115 -14.63 0.04 -4.64
N LEU A 116 -14.27 -0.57 -5.77
CA LEU A 116 -13.63 0.12 -6.88
C LEU A 116 -14.59 1.13 -7.53
N GLU A 117 -15.85 0.76 -7.76
CA GLU A 117 -16.89 1.68 -8.25
C GLU A 117 -17.05 2.88 -7.31
N TYR A 118 -17.12 2.65 -5.99
CA TYR A 118 -17.18 3.72 -5.00
C TYR A 118 -15.98 4.67 -5.08
N MET A 119 -14.75 4.14 -5.18
CA MET A 119 -13.56 4.98 -5.33
C MET A 119 -13.56 5.78 -6.64
N MET A 120 -14.02 5.17 -7.73
CA MET A 120 -14.15 5.84 -9.03
C MET A 120 -15.21 6.95 -9.00
N ASP A 121 -16.31 6.75 -8.29
CA ASP A 121 -17.37 7.75 -8.10
C ASP A 121 -16.89 8.95 -7.26
N VAL A 122 -16.07 8.71 -6.23
CA VAL A 122 -15.39 9.80 -5.49
C VAL A 122 -14.38 10.53 -6.38
N GLY A 123 -13.72 9.79 -7.25
CA GLY A 123 -12.68 10.28 -8.17
C GLY A 123 -11.28 10.17 -7.58
N MET A 124 -10.41 9.43 -8.27
CA MET A 124 -9.03 9.19 -7.81
C MET A 124 -8.20 10.46 -7.70
N GLU A 125 -8.42 11.44 -8.57
CA GLU A 125 -7.78 12.75 -8.51
C GLU A 125 -8.23 13.55 -7.27
N ALA A 126 -9.51 13.46 -6.91
CA ALA A 126 -10.04 14.10 -5.71
C ALA A 126 -9.48 13.46 -4.44
N ILE A 127 -9.38 12.13 -4.41
CA ILE A 127 -8.76 11.38 -3.32
C ILE A 127 -7.29 11.82 -3.15
N ALA A 128 -6.51 11.82 -4.23
CA ALA A 128 -5.11 12.21 -4.22
C ALA A 128 -4.92 13.66 -3.74
N ALA A 129 -5.73 14.61 -4.22
CA ALA A 129 -5.66 16.02 -3.83
C ALA A 129 -6.02 16.24 -2.35
N HIS A 130 -7.00 15.49 -1.83
CA HIS A 130 -7.36 15.53 -0.41
C HIS A 130 -6.22 14.98 0.46
N GLU A 131 -5.67 13.83 0.11
CA GLU A 131 -4.56 13.21 0.85
C GLU A 131 -3.27 14.04 0.77
N ASP A 132 -2.99 14.70 -0.35
CA ASP A 132 -1.88 15.66 -0.45
C ASP A 132 -2.08 16.87 0.49
N THR A 133 -3.32 17.31 0.69
CA THR A 133 -3.65 18.36 1.66
C THR A 133 -3.41 17.89 3.08
N LEU A 134 -3.87 16.70 3.45
CA LEU A 134 -3.61 16.06 4.74
C LEU A 134 -2.11 15.86 4.96
N SER A 135 -1.39 15.39 3.93
CA SER A 135 0.05 15.17 4.00
C SER A 135 0.82 16.44 4.32
N ARG A 136 0.50 17.54 3.66
CA ARG A 136 1.14 18.85 3.93
C ARG A 136 0.82 19.34 5.33
N TYR A 137 -0.44 19.27 5.74
CA TYR A 137 -0.86 19.70 7.07
C TYR A 137 -0.20 18.86 8.17
N ALA A 138 -0.23 17.52 8.04
CA ALA A 138 0.43 16.63 9.00
C ALA A 138 1.95 16.83 9.04
N GLN A 139 2.60 17.06 7.90
CA GLN A 139 4.03 17.36 7.85
C GLN A 139 4.35 18.64 8.63
N GLU A 140 3.58 19.71 8.45
CA GLU A 140 3.75 20.97 9.18
C GLU A 140 3.57 20.76 10.70
N ARG A 141 2.49 20.12 11.11
CA ARG A 141 2.16 19.87 12.51
C ARG A 141 3.22 19.01 13.21
N LEU A 142 3.61 17.90 12.57
CA LEU A 142 4.56 16.94 13.16
C LEU A 142 6.00 17.48 13.20
N THR A 143 6.42 18.27 12.21
CA THR A 143 7.76 18.91 12.23
C THR A 143 7.87 20.02 13.27
N GLY A 144 6.75 20.54 13.75
CA GLY A 144 6.71 21.48 14.87
C GLY A 144 7.07 20.87 16.23
N LEU A 145 7.05 19.53 16.34
CA LEU A 145 7.38 18.80 17.56
C LEU A 145 8.89 18.48 17.59
N ASN A 146 9.68 19.30 18.27
CA ASN A 146 11.15 19.22 18.26
C ASN A 146 11.73 17.88 18.77
N TRP A 147 10.97 17.17 19.59
CA TRP A 147 11.29 15.88 20.19
C TRP A 147 10.81 14.66 19.34
N LEU A 148 10.10 14.92 18.24
CA LEU A 148 9.62 13.91 17.31
C LEU A 148 10.53 13.82 16.09
N HIS A 149 11.08 12.64 15.81
CA HIS A 149 11.98 12.42 14.70
C HIS A 149 11.25 11.71 13.56
N LEU A 150 10.83 12.46 12.54
CA LEU A 150 10.23 11.91 11.34
C LEU A 150 11.26 11.14 10.51
N GLN A 151 10.90 9.93 10.12
CA GLN A 151 11.68 9.08 9.24
C GLN A 151 11.23 9.28 7.78
N GLY A 152 12.19 9.44 6.88
CA GLY A 152 11.91 9.75 5.47
C GLY A 152 11.73 11.25 5.21
N THR A 153 12.70 11.84 4.54
CA THR A 153 12.86 13.29 4.38
C THR A 153 12.37 13.85 3.05
N ARG A 154 11.84 13.01 2.16
CA ARG A 154 11.33 13.49 0.87
C ARG A 154 10.07 14.33 1.07
N ALA A 155 10.03 15.49 0.38
CA ALA A 155 8.86 16.37 0.39
C ALA A 155 7.69 15.75 -0.40
N ASP A 156 7.98 15.08 -1.52
CA ASP A 156 6.97 14.37 -2.31
C ASP A 156 6.78 12.95 -1.74
N LYS A 157 5.76 12.80 -0.92
CA LYS A 157 5.40 11.56 -0.24
C LYS A 157 3.88 11.42 -0.11
N ALA A 158 3.42 10.18 0.05
CA ALA A 158 2.05 9.91 0.46
C ALA A 158 1.82 10.36 1.92
N ALA A 159 0.57 10.46 2.34
CA ALA A 159 0.17 10.85 3.69
C ALA A 159 0.48 9.74 4.73
N ILE A 160 1.75 9.33 4.78
CA ILE A 160 2.29 8.28 5.65
C ILE A 160 3.50 8.85 6.39
N PHE A 161 3.48 8.78 7.72
CA PHE A 161 4.49 9.34 8.60
C PHE A 161 4.99 8.28 9.57
N SER A 162 6.23 7.83 9.38
CA SER A 162 6.95 7.01 10.36
C SER A 162 7.78 7.93 11.25
N PHE A 163 7.79 7.65 12.53
CA PHE A 163 8.49 8.49 13.50
C PHE A 163 9.00 7.70 14.69
N THR A 164 10.00 8.28 15.35
CA THR A 164 10.45 7.93 16.70
C THR A 164 10.32 9.17 17.59
N MET A 165 10.33 9.00 18.90
CA MET A 165 10.25 10.06 19.89
C MET A 165 11.51 10.03 20.75
N GLU A 166 12.00 11.20 21.17
CA GLU A 166 13.06 11.30 22.18
C GLU A 166 12.64 10.65 23.51
N GLY A 167 13.61 10.20 24.28
CA GLY A 167 13.37 9.57 25.56
C GLY A 167 13.45 8.03 25.51
N ALA A 168 12.97 7.38 26.54
CA ALA A 168 13.08 5.92 26.74
C ALA A 168 11.91 5.11 26.17
N ALA A 169 10.90 5.75 25.57
CA ALA A 169 9.70 5.09 25.11
C ALA A 169 9.96 4.23 23.86
N HIS A 170 9.58 2.97 23.95
CA HIS A 170 9.54 2.10 22.77
C HIS A 170 8.31 2.46 21.90
N ALA A 171 8.40 2.21 20.57
CA ALA A 171 7.29 2.47 19.65
C ALA A 171 5.94 1.84 20.09
N HIS A 172 6.00 0.70 20.79
CA HIS A 172 4.82 0.04 21.36
C HIS A 172 4.19 0.83 22.50
N ASP A 173 4.99 1.47 23.37
CA ASP A 173 4.47 2.26 24.49
C ASP A 173 3.76 3.51 23.95
N ILE A 174 4.40 4.18 22.98
CA ILE A 174 3.80 5.32 22.27
C ILE A 174 2.46 4.90 21.66
N SER A 175 2.43 3.83 20.86
CA SER A 175 1.20 3.39 20.20
C SER A 175 0.09 3.03 21.19
N THR A 176 0.44 2.51 22.36
CA THR A 176 -0.53 2.18 23.44
C THR A 176 -1.17 3.45 24.04
N ILE A 177 -0.40 4.53 24.20
CA ILE A 177 -0.95 5.80 24.68
C ILE A 177 -1.85 6.42 23.62
N LEU A 178 -1.41 6.42 22.36
CA LEU A 178 -2.21 6.94 21.25
C LEU A 178 -3.55 6.20 21.10
N ASP A 179 -3.54 4.87 21.20
CA ASP A 179 -4.74 4.03 21.16
C ASP A 179 -5.76 4.40 22.24
N LYS A 180 -5.28 4.65 23.47
CA LYS A 180 -6.13 5.13 24.59
C LYS A 180 -6.76 6.51 24.33
N LYS A 181 -6.21 7.28 23.40
CA LYS A 181 -6.73 8.56 22.94
C LYS A 181 -7.56 8.44 21.65
N GLY A 182 -7.83 7.23 21.19
CA GLY A 182 -8.61 6.94 19.98
C GLY A 182 -7.82 7.10 18.68
N VAL A 183 -6.48 7.17 18.76
CA VAL A 183 -5.60 7.30 17.58
C VAL A 183 -4.92 5.97 17.29
N ALA A 184 -5.29 5.34 16.19
CA ALA A 184 -4.70 4.09 15.74
C ALA A 184 -3.44 4.34 14.89
N VAL A 185 -2.30 3.88 15.38
CA VAL A 185 -1.03 3.86 14.63
C VAL A 185 -0.45 2.45 14.62
N ARG A 186 0.42 2.18 13.66
CA ARG A 186 1.16 0.92 13.64
C ARG A 186 2.54 1.10 14.25
N ALA A 187 2.89 0.27 15.24
CA ALA A 187 4.23 0.21 15.82
C ALA A 187 4.99 -1.03 15.34
N GLY A 188 6.31 -0.94 15.18
CA GLY A 188 7.21 -2.06 14.88
C GLY A 188 8.09 -1.85 13.65
N HIS A 189 8.51 -2.96 13.04
CA HIS A 189 9.42 -2.97 11.88
C HIS A 189 8.73 -2.76 10.53
N HIS A 190 7.40 -2.74 10.47
CA HIS A 190 6.58 -2.57 9.26
C HIS A 190 6.88 -3.59 8.14
N CYS A 191 7.30 -4.81 8.50
CA CYS A 191 7.79 -5.85 7.59
C CYS A 191 9.05 -5.42 6.79
N ALA A 192 9.85 -4.49 7.33
CA ALA A 192 10.99 -3.87 6.67
C ALA A 192 12.19 -3.78 7.65
N GLY A 193 12.59 -4.91 8.24
CA GLY A 193 13.73 -4.99 9.16
C GLY A 193 15.01 -4.32 8.63
N PRO A 194 15.45 -4.63 7.38
CA PRO A 194 16.64 -3.99 6.82
C PRO A 194 16.54 -2.46 6.70
N LEU A 195 15.33 -1.92 6.56
CA LEU A 195 15.13 -0.47 6.57
C LEU A 195 15.32 0.10 7.99
N MET A 196 14.85 -0.61 9.03
CA MET A 196 15.08 -0.18 10.41
C MET A 196 16.57 -0.14 10.73
N ASP A 197 17.31 -1.15 10.31
CA ASP A 197 18.78 -1.19 10.44
C ASP A 197 19.45 0.00 9.71
N HIS A 198 19.01 0.29 8.49
CA HIS A 198 19.52 1.44 7.71
C HIS A 198 19.23 2.79 8.39
N LEU A 199 18.07 2.92 9.01
CA LEU A 199 17.68 4.13 9.75
C LEU A 199 18.33 4.23 11.13
N GLY A 200 18.97 3.16 11.60
CA GLY A 200 19.58 3.08 12.94
C GLY A 200 18.57 3.07 14.08
N VAL A 201 17.36 2.55 13.83
CA VAL A 201 16.27 2.47 14.81
C VAL A 201 15.80 1.03 14.99
N THR A 202 15.34 0.68 16.18
CA THR A 202 14.81 -0.65 16.47
C THR A 202 13.39 -0.85 15.95
N ALA A 203 12.59 0.21 15.97
CA ALA A 203 11.20 0.24 15.52
C ALA A 203 10.73 1.68 15.33
N THR A 204 9.67 1.88 14.58
CA THR A 204 8.99 3.17 14.46
C THR A 204 7.49 3.05 14.73
N CYS A 205 6.85 4.15 15.12
CA CYS A 205 5.42 4.32 14.97
C CYS A 205 5.13 4.86 13.57
N ARG A 206 4.00 4.45 12.97
CA ARG A 206 3.57 4.93 11.65
C ARG A 206 2.11 5.35 11.69
N ALA A 207 1.85 6.64 11.47
CA ALA A 207 0.54 7.18 11.15
C ALA A 207 0.33 7.15 9.63
N SER A 208 -0.86 6.76 9.19
CA SER A 208 -1.23 6.71 7.77
C SER A 208 -2.63 7.29 7.64
N PHE A 209 -2.80 8.23 6.71
CA PHE A 209 -4.09 8.88 6.43
C PHE A 209 -4.64 8.38 5.11
N GLY A 210 -5.95 8.32 5.01
CA GLY A 210 -6.68 7.95 3.81
C GLY A 210 -7.77 8.97 3.49
N MET A 211 -8.53 8.73 2.44
CA MET A 211 -9.54 9.66 1.90
C MET A 211 -10.63 10.08 2.90
N TYR A 212 -10.81 9.36 3.99
CA TYR A 212 -11.84 9.62 5.00
C TYR A 212 -11.31 10.41 6.21
N ASN A 213 -9.99 10.66 6.30
CA ASN A 213 -9.41 11.39 7.40
C ASN A 213 -9.56 12.92 7.22
N THR A 214 -9.46 13.64 8.31
CA THR A 214 -9.61 15.10 8.39
C THR A 214 -8.39 15.77 9.03
N THR A 215 -8.28 17.10 8.91
CA THR A 215 -7.26 17.89 9.61
C THR A 215 -7.42 17.84 11.13
N ASP A 216 -8.65 17.75 11.63
CA ASP A 216 -8.91 17.64 13.07
C ASP A 216 -8.37 16.32 13.65
N GLU A 217 -8.35 15.24 12.84
CA GLU A 217 -7.74 13.98 13.25
C GLU A 217 -6.21 14.04 13.25
N VAL A 218 -5.62 14.89 12.40
CA VAL A 218 -4.18 15.21 12.49
C VAL A 218 -3.88 15.93 13.79
N ASP A 219 -4.70 16.92 14.18
CA ASP A 219 -4.56 17.62 15.46
C ASP A 219 -4.72 16.66 16.65
N THR A 220 -5.70 15.76 16.58
CA THR A 220 -5.89 14.72 17.60
C THR A 220 -4.65 13.80 17.73
N LEU A 221 -3.98 13.47 16.63
CA LEU A 221 -2.71 12.73 16.65
C LEU A 221 -1.62 13.56 17.38
N VAL A 222 -1.51 14.84 17.08
CA VAL A 222 -0.52 15.74 17.72
C VAL A 222 -0.75 15.82 19.22
N ASP A 223 -1.98 16.07 19.67
CA ASP A 223 -2.35 16.14 21.09
C ASP A 223 -2.02 14.80 21.82
N ALA A 224 -2.29 13.69 21.15
CA ALA A 224 -1.97 12.37 21.71
C ALA A 224 -0.45 12.10 21.79
N LEU A 225 0.33 12.62 20.84
CA LEU A 225 1.79 12.56 20.85
C LEU A 225 2.38 13.44 21.95
N GLU A 226 1.86 14.65 22.15
CA GLU A 226 2.27 15.54 23.25
C GLU A 226 2.06 14.86 24.62
N LEU A 227 0.89 14.24 24.83
CA LEU A 227 0.65 13.45 26.04
C LEU A 227 1.64 12.27 26.19
N ALA A 228 1.94 11.55 25.11
CA ALA A 228 2.90 10.46 25.17
C ALA A 228 4.30 10.99 25.54
N HIS A 229 4.68 12.16 25.02
CA HIS A 229 5.95 12.78 25.37
C HIS A 229 5.99 13.23 26.83
N GLU A 230 4.93 13.82 27.37
CA GLU A 230 4.83 14.17 28.80
C GLU A 230 5.02 12.97 29.74
N LEU A 231 4.62 11.77 29.30
CA LEU A 231 4.70 10.55 30.10
C LEU A 231 6.05 9.85 30.04
N PHE A 232 6.80 10.02 28.95
CA PHE A 232 8.00 9.23 28.64
C PHE A 232 9.24 10.07 28.30
N GLY A 233 9.07 11.39 28.12
CA GLY A 233 10.14 12.34 27.77
C GLY A 233 11.06 12.78 28.90
#